data_38799e0c9618d384aaac6878ff783178
#
_entry.id   38799e0c9618d384aaac6878ff783178
#
_cell.length_a   1.000
_cell.length_b   1.000
_cell.length_c   1.000
_cell.angle_alpha   90.00
_cell.angle_beta   90.00
_cell.angle_gamma   90.00
#
_symmetry.space_group_name_H-M   'P 1'
#
loop_
_entity.id
_entity.type
_entity.pdbx_description
1 polymer ?
#
loop_
_entity_poly.entity_id
_entity_poly.type
_entity_poly.pdbx_seq_one_letter_code
_entity_poly.pdbx_strand_id
1 'polypeptide(L)'
;MTFSDDDRKIANIFEATYTPFVYPDGVALGDDILQLDPTTALGEGFHVYRMPAGMTTRRHIHNGHEQFLILEGELIEDDGRVLRAGDLVFYRDGTEHHSYTPNGCLLAVHIAGPEISTR
;
A
#
# COMPACT_ATOMS: atom_id res chain seq x y z
N MET A 1 29.65 -4.17 -16.20
CA MET A 1 28.80 -4.99 -15.32
C MET A 1 27.65 -5.57 -16.14
N THR A 2 27.36 -6.83 -15.95
CA THR A 2 26.19 -7.48 -16.56
C THR A 2 25.22 -7.87 -15.49
N PHE A 3 23.91 -7.77 -15.80
CA PHE A 3 22.84 -8.24 -14.93
C PHE A 3 22.31 -9.57 -15.44
N SER A 4 22.03 -10.49 -14.54
CA SER A 4 21.19 -11.65 -14.85
C SER A 4 19.75 -11.34 -14.45
N ASP A 5 18.81 -12.21 -14.82
CA ASP A 5 17.42 -12.07 -14.42
C ASP A 5 17.23 -12.14 -12.90
N ASP A 6 18.18 -12.79 -12.18
CA ASP A 6 18.13 -12.87 -10.73
C ASP A 6 18.59 -11.56 -10.05
N ASP A 7 19.33 -10.72 -10.76
CA ASP A 7 19.88 -9.49 -10.20
C ASP A 7 18.89 -8.32 -10.30
N ARG A 8 17.92 -8.40 -11.20
CA ARG A 8 17.03 -7.28 -11.48
C ARG A 8 15.63 -7.75 -11.85
N LYS A 9 14.63 -7.09 -11.24
CA LYS A 9 13.22 -7.27 -11.59
C LYS A 9 12.67 -5.93 -12.04
N ILE A 10 11.87 -5.95 -13.10
CA ILE A 10 11.25 -4.75 -13.65
C ILE A 10 9.79 -5.07 -13.92
N ALA A 11 8.90 -4.18 -13.47
CA ALA A 11 7.48 -4.27 -13.79
C ALA A 11 6.94 -2.86 -14.06
N ASN A 12 6.05 -2.75 -15.02
CA ASN A 12 5.30 -1.51 -15.23
C ASN A 12 4.05 -1.57 -14.37
N ILE A 13 3.82 -0.55 -13.55
CA ILE A 13 2.72 -0.55 -12.58
C ILE A 13 1.34 -0.53 -13.23
N PHE A 14 1.24 -0.11 -14.50
CA PHE A 14 -0.03 -0.06 -15.24
C PHE A 14 -0.28 -1.33 -16.05
N GLU A 15 0.72 -2.20 -16.21
CA GLU A 15 0.63 -3.42 -17.03
C GLU A 15 0.80 -4.69 -16.22
N ALA A 16 1.42 -4.62 -15.06
CA ALA A 16 1.75 -5.78 -14.25
C ALA A 16 0.49 -6.41 -13.63
N THR A 17 0.59 -7.70 -13.33
CA THR A 17 -0.42 -8.41 -12.54
C THR A 17 -0.11 -8.23 -11.07
N TYR A 18 -1.10 -7.76 -10.30
CA TYR A 18 -1.00 -7.55 -8.86
C TYR A 18 -1.43 -8.79 -8.10
N THR A 19 -0.90 -8.95 -6.90
CA THR A 19 -1.25 -10.04 -5.99
C THR A 19 -2.35 -9.57 -5.03
N PRO A 20 -3.50 -10.26 -4.94
CA PRO A 20 -4.54 -9.89 -3.99
C PRO A 20 -4.01 -9.89 -2.55
N PHE A 21 -4.41 -8.89 -1.78
CA PHE A 21 -4.09 -8.84 -0.37
C PHE A 21 -5.23 -9.49 0.43
N VAL A 22 -4.86 -10.44 1.30
CA VAL A 22 -5.81 -11.15 2.16
C VAL A 22 -5.34 -10.99 3.59
N TYR A 23 -6.23 -10.54 4.47
CA TYR A 23 -5.91 -10.42 5.89
C TYR A 23 -5.71 -11.80 6.52
N PRO A 24 -5.02 -11.89 7.67
CA PRO A 24 -4.79 -13.18 8.33
C PRO A 24 -6.06 -13.97 8.65
N ASP A 25 -7.20 -13.30 8.82
CA ASP A 25 -8.50 -13.95 9.05
C ASP A 25 -9.18 -14.44 7.77
N GLY A 26 -8.53 -14.29 6.62
CA GLY A 26 -9.05 -14.72 5.32
C GLY A 26 -9.93 -13.71 4.61
N VAL A 27 -10.15 -12.53 5.18
CA VAL A 27 -10.97 -11.51 4.55
C VAL A 27 -10.18 -10.77 3.48
N ALA A 28 -10.76 -10.63 2.29
CA ALA A 28 -10.21 -9.84 1.20
C ALA A 28 -11.14 -8.65 0.93
N LEU A 29 -10.57 -7.44 0.83
CA LEU A 29 -11.33 -6.21 0.56
C LEU A 29 -11.26 -5.79 -0.90
N GLY A 30 -10.58 -6.57 -1.75
CA GLY A 30 -10.43 -6.27 -3.17
C GLY A 30 -9.18 -5.47 -3.52
N ASP A 31 -8.38 -5.11 -2.55
CA ASP A 31 -7.10 -4.47 -2.75
C ASP A 31 -6.03 -5.48 -3.16
N ASP A 32 -5.01 -5.00 -3.83
CA ASP A 32 -3.92 -5.85 -4.27
C ASP A 32 -2.59 -5.09 -4.31
N ILE A 33 -1.51 -5.84 -4.44
CA ILE A 33 -0.16 -5.35 -4.23
C ILE A 33 0.75 -5.82 -5.37
N LEU A 34 1.60 -4.92 -5.82
CA LEU A 34 2.72 -5.23 -6.69
C LEU A 34 4.01 -5.05 -5.89
N GLN A 35 4.67 -6.14 -5.58
CA GLN A 35 5.89 -6.14 -4.78
C GLN A 35 6.94 -6.97 -5.48
N LEU A 36 8.09 -6.37 -5.75
CA LEU A 36 9.16 -7.03 -6.50
C LEU A 36 10.16 -7.73 -5.58
N ASP A 37 10.34 -7.23 -4.36
CA ASP A 37 11.28 -7.80 -3.41
C ASP A 37 10.70 -9.07 -2.78
N PRO A 38 11.27 -10.27 -3.07
CA PRO A 38 10.75 -11.51 -2.51
C PRO A 38 11.25 -11.78 -1.09
N THR A 39 12.10 -10.93 -0.54
CA THR A 39 12.72 -11.15 0.78
C THR A 39 11.90 -10.61 1.93
N THR A 40 10.87 -9.80 1.65
CA THR A 40 9.94 -9.28 2.65
C THR A 40 8.56 -9.89 2.46
N ALA A 41 7.77 -9.92 3.54
CA ALA A 41 6.40 -10.37 3.46
C ALA A 41 5.56 -9.43 2.58
N LEU A 42 4.48 -9.96 2.02
CA LEU A 42 3.59 -9.16 1.16
C LEU A 42 3.03 -7.97 1.93
N GLY A 43 3.21 -6.77 1.37
CA GLY A 43 2.75 -5.54 1.99
C GLY A 43 3.75 -4.91 2.94
N GLU A 44 4.95 -5.46 3.08
CA GLU A 44 6.05 -4.87 3.85
C GLU A 44 7.14 -4.41 2.91
N GLY A 45 7.94 -3.44 3.35
CA GLY A 45 8.95 -2.84 2.50
C GLY A 45 8.33 -1.96 1.43
N PHE A 46 9.00 -1.84 0.29
CA PHE A 46 8.54 -0.99 -0.82
C PHE A 46 7.65 -1.79 -1.78
N HIS A 47 6.48 -1.26 -2.07
CA HIS A 47 5.52 -1.91 -2.97
C HIS A 47 4.55 -0.88 -3.54
N VAL A 48 3.77 -1.27 -4.53
CA VAL A 48 2.66 -0.48 -5.06
C VAL A 48 1.36 -1.12 -4.58
N TYR A 49 0.49 -0.30 -4.00
CA TYR A 49 -0.77 -0.72 -3.41
C TYR A 49 -1.92 -0.12 -4.21
N ARG A 50 -2.87 -0.96 -4.59
CA ARG A 50 -4.02 -0.55 -5.38
C ARG A 50 -5.30 -0.84 -4.62
N MET A 51 -6.12 0.20 -4.44
CA MET A 51 -7.40 0.11 -3.77
C MET A 51 -8.54 0.25 -4.77
N PRO A 52 -9.54 -0.64 -4.75
CA PRO A 52 -10.71 -0.48 -5.61
C PRO A 52 -11.61 0.66 -5.12
N ALA A 53 -12.44 1.18 -6.03
CA ALA A 53 -13.39 2.23 -5.69
C ALA A 53 -14.32 1.78 -4.54
N GLY A 54 -14.56 2.67 -3.60
CA GLY A 54 -15.45 2.44 -2.46
C GLY A 54 -14.82 1.69 -1.30
N MET A 55 -13.53 1.38 -1.36
CA MET A 55 -12.87 0.62 -0.30
C MET A 55 -12.51 1.50 0.89
N THR A 56 -12.69 0.96 2.09
CA THR A 56 -12.14 1.50 3.33
C THR A 56 -11.18 0.46 3.91
N THR A 57 -9.97 0.89 4.26
CA THR A 57 -9.02 0.00 4.94
C THR A 57 -9.51 -0.30 6.36
N ARG A 58 -9.10 -1.43 6.92
CA ARG A 58 -9.29 -1.66 8.34
C ARG A 58 -8.47 -0.63 9.13
N ARG A 59 -9.01 -0.24 10.29
CA ARG A 59 -8.23 0.58 11.20
C ARG A 59 -7.01 -0.18 11.66
N HIS A 60 -5.85 0.49 11.63
CA HIS A 60 -4.57 -0.17 11.92
C HIS A 60 -3.60 0.81 12.56
N ILE A 61 -2.64 0.25 13.29
CA ILE A 61 -1.52 0.98 13.87
C ILE A 61 -0.28 0.65 13.06
N HIS A 62 0.50 1.67 12.72
CA HIS A 62 1.77 1.48 12.04
C HIS A 62 2.82 0.92 13.00
N ASN A 63 3.44 -0.17 12.60
CA ASN A 63 4.59 -0.74 13.30
C ASN A 63 5.84 -0.34 12.53
N GLY A 64 6.42 0.78 12.90
CA GLY A 64 7.43 1.49 12.16
C GLY A 64 6.82 2.66 11.38
N HIS A 65 7.67 3.43 10.73
CA HIS A 65 7.21 4.55 9.90
C HIS A 65 6.63 4.03 8.59
N GLU A 66 5.60 4.72 8.11
CA GLU A 66 5.03 4.50 6.78
C GLU A 66 5.21 5.76 5.95
N GLN A 67 5.58 5.59 4.69
CA GLN A 67 5.59 6.66 3.71
C GLN A 67 4.88 6.19 2.46
N PHE A 68 4.14 7.09 1.80
CA PHE A 68 3.55 6.76 0.51
C PHE A 68 3.41 7.97 -0.38
N LEU A 69 3.37 7.70 -1.66
CA LEU A 69 3.12 8.68 -2.71
C LEU A 69 1.87 8.25 -3.46
N ILE A 70 0.88 9.15 -3.56
CA ILE A 70 -0.30 8.87 -4.35
C ILE A 70 0.04 9.07 -5.82
N LEU A 71 -0.12 8.01 -6.62
CA LEU A 71 0.15 8.01 -8.05
C LEU A 71 -1.10 8.35 -8.86
N GLU A 72 -2.26 7.82 -8.43
CA GLU A 72 -3.55 8.05 -9.08
C GLU A 72 -4.67 8.01 -8.04
N GLY A 73 -5.76 8.73 -8.33
CA GLY A 73 -6.95 8.71 -7.49
C GLY A 73 -6.84 9.61 -6.28
N GLU A 74 -7.65 9.32 -5.29
CA GLU A 74 -7.65 10.08 -4.04
C GLU A 74 -7.93 9.18 -2.86
N LEU A 75 -7.44 9.61 -1.70
CA LEU A 75 -7.54 8.90 -0.46
C LEU A 75 -8.04 9.87 0.61
N ILE A 76 -9.08 9.49 1.33
CA ILE A 76 -9.65 10.33 2.39
C ILE A 76 -9.32 9.67 3.72
N GLU A 77 -8.58 10.39 4.55
CA GLU A 77 -8.20 9.93 5.87
C GLU A 77 -9.32 10.13 6.89
N ASP A 78 -9.25 9.44 8.03
CA ASP A 78 -10.31 9.49 9.03
C ASP A 78 -10.46 10.85 9.73
N ASP A 79 -9.47 11.74 9.59
CA ASP A 79 -9.59 13.13 10.04
C ASP A 79 -10.24 14.04 8.97
N GLY A 80 -10.66 13.48 7.84
CA GLY A 80 -11.30 14.21 6.76
C GLY A 80 -10.34 14.80 5.74
N ARG A 81 -9.02 14.64 5.93
CA ARG A 81 -8.06 15.16 4.96
C ARG A 81 -8.14 14.37 3.66
N VAL A 82 -8.24 15.08 2.55
CA VAL A 82 -8.24 14.50 1.21
C VAL A 82 -6.83 14.55 0.66
N LEU A 83 -6.29 13.37 0.34
CA LEU A 83 -5.00 13.21 -0.31
C LEU A 83 -5.25 12.86 -1.77
N ARG A 84 -4.42 13.39 -2.67
CA ARG A 84 -4.61 13.20 -4.12
C ARG A 84 -3.28 12.95 -4.81
N ALA A 85 -3.34 12.62 -6.09
CA ALA A 85 -2.16 12.32 -6.90
C ALA A 85 -1.10 13.42 -6.74
N GLY A 86 0.14 13.00 -6.48
CA GLY A 86 1.27 13.87 -6.20
C GLY A 86 1.53 14.14 -4.73
N ASP A 87 0.62 13.79 -3.83
CA ASP A 87 0.86 13.98 -2.40
C ASP A 87 1.81 12.90 -1.87
N LEU A 88 2.86 13.36 -1.21
CA LEU A 88 3.82 12.51 -0.51
C LEU A 88 3.53 12.62 0.98
N VAL A 89 3.32 11.47 1.62
CA VAL A 89 2.83 11.40 3.00
C VAL A 89 3.81 10.59 3.86
N PHE A 90 4.01 11.06 5.08
CA PHE A 90 4.77 10.35 6.10
C PHE A 90 3.92 10.20 7.35
N TYR A 91 3.79 8.96 7.83
CA TYR A 91 3.18 8.66 9.12
C TYR A 91 4.22 8.08 10.06
N ARG A 92 4.28 8.66 11.25
CA ARG A 92 5.21 8.24 12.30
C ARG A 92 4.80 6.87 12.85
N ASP A 93 5.79 6.10 13.29
CA ASP A 93 5.59 4.87 14.07
C ASP A 93 4.55 5.08 15.16
N GLY A 94 3.63 4.15 15.30
CA GLY A 94 2.56 4.19 16.29
C GLY A 94 1.32 4.98 15.88
N THR A 95 1.32 5.61 14.70
CA THR A 95 0.13 6.30 14.20
C THR A 95 -0.97 5.29 13.89
N GLU A 96 -2.18 5.60 14.33
CA GLU A 96 -3.35 4.76 14.09
C GLU A 96 -4.32 5.48 13.17
N HIS A 97 -4.79 4.81 12.12
CA HIS A 97 -5.76 5.39 11.20
C HIS A 97 -6.47 4.34 10.35
N HIS A 98 -7.44 4.80 9.57
CA HIS A 98 -7.98 4.10 8.41
C HIS A 98 -8.16 5.10 7.27
N SER A 99 -8.29 4.59 6.06
CA SER A 99 -8.37 5.39 4.84
C SER A 99 -9.50 4.90 3.95
N TYR A 100 -10.13 5.82 3.24
CA TYR A 100 -11.23 5.54 2.31
C TYR A 100 -10.90 6.10 0.94
N THR A 101 -11.19 5.36 -0.12
CA THR A 101 -11.08 5.85 -1.49
C THR A 101 -12.43 5.74 -2.21
N PRO A 102 -13.04 6.88 -2.58
CA PRO A 102 -14.33 6.82 -3.27
C PRO A 102 -14.23 6.27 -4.69
N ASN A 103 -13.15 6.56 -5.40
CA ASN A 103 -13.00 6.26 -6.83
C ASN A 103 -11.84 5.34 -7.16
N GLY A 104 -11.18 4.80 -6.16
CA GLY A 104 -9.98 3.99 -6.33
C GLY A 104 -8.72 4.82 -6.18
N CYS A 105 -7.61 4.15 -5.87
CA CYS A 105 -6.35 4.82 -5.57
C CYS A 105 -5.17 3.90 -5.85
N LEU A 106 -4.09 4.47 -6.37
CA LEU A 106 -2.83 3.77 -6.60
C LEU A 106 -1.74 4.48 -5.83
N LEU A 107 -1.04 3.75 -4.97
CA LEU A 107 -0.02 4.30 -4.06
C LEU A 107 1.30 3.56 -4.23
N ALA A 108 2.42 4.29 -4.21
CA ALA A 108 3.72 3.70 -3.94
C ALA A 108 3.98 3.83 -2.45
N VAL A 109 4.21 2.71 -1.76
CA VAL A 109 4.21 2.64 -0.30
C VAL A 109 5.51 2.01 0.19
N HIS A 110 6.05 2.55 1.28
CA HIS A 110 7.12 1.91 2.05
C HIS A 110 6.67 1.78 3.50
N ILE A 111 6.64 0.54 4.00
CA ILE A 111 6.29 0.22 5.38
C ILE A 111 7.45 -0.54 6.00
N ALA A 112 7.93 -0.07 7.15
CA ALA A 112 9.06 -0.69 7.83
C ALA A 112 8.73 -2.05 8.45
N GLY A 113 7.49 -2.25 8.87
CA GLY A 113 7.04 -3.50 9.46
C GLY A 113 5.55 -3.71 9.24
N PRO A 114 4.98 -4.83 9.68
CA PRO A 114 3.58 -5.12 9.43
C PRO A 114 2.66 -4.18 10.15
N GLU A 115 1.56 -3.81 9.50
CA GLU A 115 0.49 -3.06 10.15
C GLU A 115 -0.28 -3.97 11.11
N ILE A 116 -0.76 -3.39 12.21
CA ILE A 116 -1.53 -4.11 13.22
C ILE A 116 -2.97 -3.62 13.15
N SER A 117 -3.89 -4.52 12.79
CA SER A 117 -5.32 -4.20 12.76
C SER A 117 -5.85 -4.04 14.17
N THR A 118 -6.59 -2.95 14.40
CA THR A 118 -7.12 -2.62 15.73
C THR A 118 -8.64 -2.75 15.80
N ARG A 119 -9.33 -3.05 14.81
CA ARG A 119 -10.68 -3.29 14.73
C ARG A 119 -11.58 -3.09 15.50
#